data_687492cc7defd0874e1861336d0a866a
#
_entry.id   687492cc7defd0874e1861336d0a866a
#
_cell.length_a   1.000
_cell.length_b   1.000
_cell.length_c   1.000
_cell.angle_alpha   90.00
_cell.angle_beta   90.00
_cell.angle_gamma   90.00
#
_symmetry.space_group_name_H-M   'P 1'
#
loop_
_entity.id
_entity.type
_entity.pdbx_description
1 polymer ?
#
loop_
_entity_poly.entity_id
_entity_poly.type
_entity_poly.pdbx_seq_one_letter_code
_entity_poly.pdbx_strand_id
1 'polypeptide(L)'
;LTGLAPDGGLFVPEQLPQFSQQEIASWAGLSYQDLALKVMTPFVDGAIPPQDLKKLIDDSYSTFRHSGIAPLVQTGHNEWIMELFHGPTLAFKDFALQFLGNLLDYTLEKRNQKVVIMGATSGDTGSAAIEGCRRCDNIDIFILHPHNRVSDVQRRQMTTVMADNIHNLALHGNFDDCQNMVKASFADQSFLPDGRQLVAVNSINWARIMAQIVYYFWAALSLGGPARKVSFSVPTGNFGDIFAGYLAHKMGLPVEQLVIATNQNDILHRCISTNDHSTRPLEQSLAPSMYIMISSNFERLLFDQIGRAHV
;
A
#
# COMPACT_ATOMS: atom_id res chain seq x y z
N LEU A 1 -4.61 8.76 8.24
CA LEU A 1 -3.29 9.02 7.62
C LEU A 1 -2.12 8.67 8.55
N THR A 2 -2.31 8.54 9.85
CA THR A 2 -1.31 8.12 10.81
C THR A 2 -1.02 6.62 10.65
N GLY A 3 0.24 6.21 10.65
CA GLY A 3 0.63 4.81 10.47
C GLY A 3 0.37 3.97 11.73
N LEU A 4 0.98 4.36 12.87
CA LEU A 4 0.81 3.72 14.17
C LEU A 4 -0.08 4.58 15.08
N ALA A 5 -0.89 3.93 15.89
CA ALA A 5 -1.58 4.56 17.00
C ALA A 5 -0.59 4.86 18.16
N PRO A 6 -0.95 5.74 19.10
CA PRO A 6 -0.08 6.07 20.23
C PRO A 6 0.28 4.89 21.13
N ASP A 7 -0.55 3.85 21.15
CA ASP A 7 -0.33 2.59 21.87
C ASP A 7 0.49 1.55 21.08
N GLY A 8 0.92 1.91 19.85
CA GLY A 8 1.65 1.02 18.95
C GLY A 8 0.78 0.13 18.09
N GLY A 9 -0.55 0.16 18.25
CA GLY A 9 -1.50 -0.61 17.45
C GLY A 9 -1.70 -0.04 16.04
N LEU A 10 -2.44 -0.78 15.22
CA LEU A 10 -2.79 -0.38 13.85
C LEU A 10 -4.24 0.10 13.77
N PHE A 11 -4.45 1.21 13.06
CA PHE A 11 -5.80 1.71 12.81
C PHE A 11 -6.60 0.77 11.91
N VAL A 12 -7.85 0.56 12.29
CA VAL A 12 -8.89 -0.10 11.48
C VAL A 12 -10.14 0.78 11.48
N PRO A 13 -11.02 0.71 10.47
CA PRO A 13 -12.30 1.42 10.51
C PRO A 13 -13.19 0.83 11.61
N GLU A 14 -13.95 1.67 12.27
CA GLU A 14 -14.91 1.25 13.27
C GLU A 14 -15.99 0.32 12.68
N GLN A 15 -16.40 0.63 11.46
CA GLN A 15 -17.35 -0.17 10.69
C GLN A 15 -16.87 -0.33 9.25
N LEU A 16 -16.99 -1.54 8.70
CA LEU A 16 -16.73 -1.80 7.29
C LEU A 16 -18.00 -1.52 6.48
N PRO A 17 -17.89 -0.76 5.39
CA PRO A 17 -19.00 -0.62 4.45
C PRO A 17 -19.49 -1.98 3.96
N GLN A 18 -20.80 -2.10 3.78
CA GLN A 18 -21.44 -3.31 3.26
C GLN A 18 -22.16 -2.96 1.95
N PHE A 19 -21.86 -3.68 0.90
CA PHE A 19 -22.46 -3.50 -0.41
C PHE A 19 -23.30 -4.74 -0.76
N SER A 20 -24.52 -4.51 -1.21
CA SER A 20 -25.38 -5.60 -1.69
C SER A 20 -24.86 -6.13 -3.03
N GLN A 21 -25.19 -7.38 -3.36
CA GLN A 21 -24.86 -7.97 -4.66
C GLN A 21 -25.44 -7.17 -5.83
N GLN A 22 -26.62 -6.58 -5.65
CA GLN A 22 -27.25 -5.73 -6.67
C GLN A 22 -26.47 -4.43 -6.86
N GLU A 23 -26.01 -3.83 -5.79
CA GLU A 23 -25.17 -2.63 -5.84
C GLU A 23 -23.85 -2.91 -6.55
N ILE A 24 -23.13 -3.97 -6.13
CA ILE A 24 -21.88 -4.39 -6.78
C ILE A 24 -22.11 -4.66 -8.28
N ALA A 25 -23.20 -5.34 -8.65
CA ALA A 25 -23.52 -5.59 -10.05
C ALA A 25 -23.73 -4.31 -10.85
N SER A 26 -24.28 -3.26 -10.24
CA SER A 26 -24.49 -1.96 -10.89
C SER A 26 -23.20 -1.22 -11.24
N TRP A 27 -22.06 -1.63 -10.68
CA TRP A 27 -20.74 -1.05 -10.97
C TRP A 27 -20.05 -1.71 -12.16
N ALA A 28 -20.64 -2.73 -12.78
CA ALA A 28 -20.09 -3.34 -13.97
C ALA A 28 -19.92 -2.30 -15.10
N GLY A 29 -18.74 -2.26 -15.72
CA GLY A 29 -18.42 -1.33 -16.80
C GLY A 29 -18.01 0.08 -16.37
N LEU A 30 -17.93 0.38 -15.06
CA LEU A 30 -17.31 1.61 -14.57
C LEU A 30 -15.82 1.66 -14.96
N SER A 31 -15.27 2.86 -15.09
CA SER A 31 -13.83 3.04 -15.13
C SER A 31 -13.21 2.65 -13.79
N TYR A 32 -11.90 2.35 -13.77
CA TYR A 32 -11.19 2.06 -12.51
C TYR A 32 -11.35 3.20 -11.49
N GLN A 33 -11.25 4.45 -11.96
CA GLN A 33 -11.37 5.65 -11.12
C GLN A 33 -12.79 5.82 -10.56
N ASP A 34 -13.82 5.55 -11.36
CA ASP A 34 -15.21 5.65 -10.89
C ASP A 34 -15.54 4.53 -9.90
N LEU A 35 -14.99 3.33 -10.13
CA LEU A 35 -15.08 2.23 -9.16
C LEU A 35 -14.34 2.57 -7.86
N ALA A 36 -13.14 3.15 -7.97
CA ALA A 36 -12.38 3.61 -6.79
C ALA A 36 -13.18 4.62 -5.97
N LEU A 37 -13.87 5.55 -6.62
CA LEU A 37 -14.76 6.49 -5.94
C LEU A 37 -15.88 5.78 -5.18
N LYS A 38 -16.53 4.77 -5.77
CA LYS A 38 -17.58 3.98 -5.10
C LYS A 38 -17.06 3.25 -3.87
N VAL A 39 -15.91 2.59 -3.99
CA VAL A 39 -15.31 1.78 -2.92
C VAL A 39 -14.76 2.64 -1.80
N MET A 40 -14.13 3.77 -2.11
CA MET A 40 -13.43 4.60 -1.12
C MET A 40 -14.34 5.59 -0.40
N THR A 41 -15.43 6.08 -1.04
CA THR A 41 -16.32 7.10 -0.47
C THR A 41 -16.76 6.78 0.96
N PRO A 42 -17.25 5.57 1.29
CA PRO A 42 -17.73 5.29 2.64
C PRO A 42 -16.66 5.39 3.75
N PHE A 43 -15.38 5.26 3.40
CA PHE A 43 -14.27 5.39 4.36
C PHE A 43 -13.88 6.83 4.68
N VAL A 44 -14.29 7.77 3.85
CA VAL A 44 -13.92 9.19 3.96
C VAL A 44 -15.12 10.11 4.00
N ASP A 45 -16.33 9.55 4.06
CA ASP A 45 -17.58 10.30 4.08
C ASP A 45 -17.61 11.30 5.23
N GLY A 46 -18.05 12.52 4.92
CA GLY A 46 -18.03 13.64 5.85
C GLY A 46 -16.65 14.29 6.08
N ALA A 47 -15.54 13.63 5.72
CA ALA A 47 -14.19 14.17 5.88
C ALA A 47 -13.63 14.79 4.59
N ILE A 48 -13.98 14.23 3.43
CA ILE A 48 -13.54 14.70 2.11
C ILE A 48 -14.76 14.87 1.20
N PRO A 49 -14.98 16.04 0.63
CA PRO A 49 -16.06 16.25 -0.34
C PRO A 49 -15.92 15.31 -1.54
N PRO A 50 -17.02 14.78 -2.09
CA PRO A 50 -16.95 13.81 -3.20
C PRO A 50 -16.19 14.29 -4.43
N GLN A 51 -16.29 15.58 -4.77
CA GLN A 51 -15.53 16.18 -5.88
C GLN A 51 -14.03 16.20 -5.62
N ASP A 52 -13.60 16.45 -4.37
CA ASP A 52 -12.20 16.47 -3.98
C ASP A 52 -11.65 15.05 -4.00
N LEU A 53 -12.39 14.08 -3.48
CA LEU A 53 -12.02 12.66 -3.53
C LEU A 53 -11.88 12.18 -4.99
N LYS A 54 -12.83 12.53 -5.86
CA LYS A 54 -12.76 12.19 -7.28
C LYS A 54 -11.49 12.76 -7.93
N LYS A 55 -11.17 14.03 -7.64
CA LYS A 55 -9.95 14.66 -8.13
C LYS A 55 -8.70 13.93 -7.65
N LEU A 56 -8.62 13.60 -6.35
CA LEU A 56 -7.48 12.86 -5.77
C LEU A 56 -7.28 11.49 -6.46
N ILE A 57 -8.37 10.78 -6.73
CA ILE A 57 -8.36 9.49 -7.45
C ILE A 57 -7.88 9.68 -8.89
N ASP A 58 -8.44 10.65 -9.62
CA ASP A 58 -8.09 10.90 -11.01
C ASP A 58 -6.61 11.31 -11.15
N ASP A 59 -6.15 12.23 -10.32
CA ASP A 59 -4.74 12.66 -10.31
C ASP A 59 -3.80 11.48 -10.03
N SER A 60 -4.17 10.60 -9.08
CA SER A 60 -3.35 9.44 -8.70
C SER A 60 -3.20 8.43 -9.82
N TYR A 61 -4.30 8.07 -10.48
CA TYR A 61 -4.29 7.04 -11.51
C TYR A 61 -4.01 7.55 -12.92
N SER A 62 -3.99 8.89 -13.14
CA SER A 62 -3.56 9.49 -14.41
C SER A 62 -2.10 9.20 -14.77
N THR A 63 -1.28 8.83 -13.78
CA THR A 63 0.14 8.49 -13.97
C THR A 63 0.36 7.08 -14.51
N PHE A 64 -0.69 6.24 -14.52
CA PHE A 64 -0.60 4.85 -14.97
C PHE A 64 -0.58 4.77 -16.50
N ARG A 65 0.21 3.83 -17.04
CA ARG A 65 0.51 3.73 -18.47
C ARG A 65 -0.52 2.91 -19.25
N HIS A 66 -1.40 2.19 -18.57
CA HIS A 66 -2.46 1.40 -19.17
C HIS A 66 -3.83 1.99 -18.84
N SER A 67 -4.70 2.15 -19.84
CA SER A 67 -6.03 2.77 -19.67
C SER A 67 -6.94 2.02 -18.68
N GLY A 68 -6.78 0.70 -18.58
CA GLY A 68 -7.50 -0.14 -17.61
C GLY A 68 -6.90 -0.14 -16.21
N ILE A 69 -5.81 0.61 -15.96
CA ILE A 69 -5.08 0.73 -14.69
C ILE A 69 -4.55 -0.61 -14.18
N ALA A 70 -5.42 -1.60 -13.94
CA ALA A 70 -5.11 -2.97 -13.50
C ALA A 70 -5.72 -3.99 -14.48
N PRO A 71 -5.17 -4.12 -15.70
CA PRO A 71 -5.71 -5.04 -16.69
C PRO A 71 -5.57 -6.50 -16.25
N LEU A 72 -6.46 -7.34 -16.76
CA LEU A 72 -6.45 -8.79 -16.57
C LEU A 72 -6.03 -9.47 -17.87
N VAL A 73 -4.97 -10.28 -17.78
CA VAL A 73 -4.47 -11.09 -18.90
C VAL A 73 -4.80 -12.54 -18.67
N GLN A 74 -5.55 -13.15 -19.59
CA GLN A 74 -5.90 -14.56 -19.49
C GLN A 74 -4.69 -15.44 -19.86
N THR A 75 -4.33 -16.34 -18.97
CA THR A 75 -3.20 -17.28 -19.12
C THR A 75 -3.63 -18.72 -19.32
N GLY A 76 -4.87 -19.05 -18.95
CA GLY A 76 -5.42 -20.38 -19.06
C GLY A 76 -6.94 -20.42 -18.94
N HIS A 77 -7.51 -21.62 -18.92
CA HIS A 77 -8.94 -21.77 -18.71
C HIS A 77 -9.31 -21.34 -17.27
N ASN A 78 -10.13 -20.28 -17.14
CA ASN A 78 -10.48 -19.67 -15.86
C ASN A 78 -9.28 -19.18 -15.03
N GLU A 79 -8.18 -18.81 -15.67
CA GLU A 79 -6.97 -18.31 -15.04
C GLU A 79 -6.52 -17.00 -15.66
N TRP A 80 -6.29 -15.98 -14.83
CA TRP A 80 -5.88 -14.64 -15.24
C TRP A 80 -4.77 -14.11 -14.34
N ILE A 81 -3.92 -13.29 -14.91
CA ILE A 81 -2.97 -12.45 -14.17
C ILE A 81 -3.55 -11.04 -14.12
N MET A 82 -3.74 -10.52 -12.90
CA MET A 82 -4.00 -9.10 -12.70
C MET A 82 -2.66 -8.36 -12.67
N GLU A 83 -2.45 -7.51 -13.69
CA GLU A 83 -1.19 -6.80 -13.85
C GLU A 83 -1.18 -5.51 -13.03
N LEU A 84 -0.45 -5.51 -11.92
CA LEU A 84 -0.34 -4.36 -11.01
C LEU A 84 0.94 -3.53 -11.24
N PHE A 85 1.58 -3.66 -12.42
CA PHE A 85 2.86 -3.02 -12.74
C PHE A 85 2.77 -1.90 -13.78
N HIS A 86 1.59 -1.32 -14.00
CA HIS A 86 1.41 -0.24 -14.97
C HIS A 86 1.57 1.17 -14.37
N GLY A 87 1.87 1.28 -13.09
CA GLY A 87 2.18 2.54 -12.43
C GLY A 87 3.57 3.09 -12.79
N PRO A 88 3.91 4.29 -12.30
CA PRO A 88 5.16 4.97 -12.67
C PRO A 88 6.43 4.22 -12.28
N THR A 89 6.43 3.46 -11.19
CA THR A 89 7.61 2.71 -10.73
C THR A 89 7.55 1.22 -11.07
N LEU A 90 6.51 0.77 -11.77
CA LEU A 90 6.28 -0.62 -12.17
C LEU A 90 6.07 -1.58 -10.97
N ALA A 91 5.79 -1.04 -9.80
CA ALA A 91 5.49 -1.81 -8.59
C ALA A 91 4.00 -1.68 -8.23
N PHE A 92 3.39 -2.76 -7.72
CA PHE A 92 2.00 -2.72 -7.21
C PHE A 92 1.78 -1.65 -6.13
N LYS A 93 2.85 -1.24 -5.48
CA LYS A 93 2.86 -0.19 -4.45
C LYS A 93 2.42 1.17 -4.98
N ASP A 94 2.54 1.41 -6.28
CA ASP A 94 2.08 2.63 -6.93
C ASP A 94 0.58 2.88 -6.71
N PHE A 95 -0.25 1.82 -6.74
CA PHE A 95 -1.70 1.92 -6.51
C PHE A 95 -2.03 2.64 -5.20
N ALA A 96 -1.29 2.33 -4.17
CA ALA A 96 -1.52 2.89 -2.85
C ALA A 96 -0.73 4.18 -2.61
N LEU A 97 0.50 4.27 -3.10
CA LEU A 97 1.38 5.39 -2.78
C LEU A 97 1.12 6.64 -3.62
N GLN A 98 0.65 6.50 -4.87
CA GLN A 98 0.17 7.64 -5.65
C GLN A 98 -1.05 8.28 -4.96
N PHE A 99 -2.01 7.47 -4.51
CA PHE A 99 -3.18 7.98 -3.80
C PHE A 99 -2.82 8.56 -2.42
N LEU A 100 -1.97 7.87 -1.64
CA LEU A 100 -1.56 8.33 -0.31
C LEU A 100 -0.81 9.67 -0.37
N GLY A 101 0.09 9.87 -1.35
CA GLY A 101 0.80 11.13 -1.55
C GLY A 101 -0.17 12.29 -1.77
N ASN A 102 -1.06 12.15 -2.75
CA ASN A 102 -2.08 13.17 -3.06
C ASN A 102 -3.03 13.42 -1.87
N LEU A 103 -3.48 12.38 -1.18
CA LEU A 103 -4.36 12.49 -0.02
C LEU A 103 -3.68 13.19 1.17
N LEU A 104 -2.41 12.87 1.39
CA LEU A 104 -1.62 13.51 2.46
C LEU A 104 -1.42 14.99 2.16
N ASP A 105 -0.99 15.33 0.94
CA ASP A 105 -0.78 16.71 0.52
C ASP A 105 -2.06 17.56 0.62
N TYR A 106 -3.19 17.04 0.12
CA TYR A 106 -4.51 17.66 0.29
C TYR A 106 -4.85 17.94 1.75
N THR A 107 -4.59 16.95 2.63
CA THR A 107 -4.90 17.08 4.06
C THR A 107 -4.01 18.14 4.72
N LEU A 108 -2.74 18.19 4.35
CA LEU A 108 -1.76 19.14 4.86
C LEU A 108 -2.09 20.57 4.41
N GLU A 109 -2.47 20.73 3.14
CA GLU A 109 -2.93 22.03 2.61
C GLU A 109 -4.12 22.56 3.42
N LYS A 110 -5.15 21.72 3.64
CA LYS A 110 -6.33 22.11 4.45
C LYS A 110 -5.99 22.48 5.89
N ARG A 111 -4.93 21.95 6.44
CA ARG A 111 -4.45 22.22 7.80
C ARG A 111 -3.39 23.32 7.87
N ASN A 112 -2.94 23.83 6.73
CA ASN A 112 -1.81 24.74 6.62
C ASN A 112 -0.56 24.18 7.34
N GLN A 113 -0.26 22.90 7.08
CA GLN A 113 0.84 22.15 7.69
C GLN A 113 1.79 21.64 6.62
N LYS A 114 3.06 21.47 6.99
CA LYS A 114 4.07 20.81 6.18
C LYS A 114 4.72 19.70 6.98
N VAL A 115 5.07 18.60 6.30
CA VAL A 115 5.71 17.44 6.94
C VAL A 115 6.98 17.03 6.23
N VAL A 116 7.79 16.26 6.93
CA VAL A 116 8.94 15.57 6.37
C VAL A 116 8.64 14.07 6.43
N ILE A 117 8.65 13.41 5.29
CA ILE A 117 8.65 11.95 5.24
C ILE A 117 10.09 11.48 5.33
N MET A 118 10.37 10.57 6.26
CA MET A 118 11.66 9.92 6.34
C MET A 118 11.48 8.40 6.34
N GLY A 119 12.20 7.72 5.46
CA GLY A 119 12.08 6.27 5.34
C GLY A 119 13.36 5.58 4.91
N ALA A 120 13.59 4.37 5.42
CA ALA A 120 14.60 3.47 4.91
C ALA A 120 13.97 2.51 3.90
N THR A 121 14.67 2.24 2.80
CA THR A 121 14.18 1.36 1.74
C THR A 121 15.25 0.40 1.24
N SER A 122 14.80 -0.78 0.84
CA SER A 122 15.59 -1.72 0.04
C SER A 122 15.29 -1.61 -1.48
N GLY A 123 14.36 -0.70 -1.88
CA GLY A 123 14.06 -0.45 -3.29
C GLY A 123 12.63 0.01 -3.58
N ASP A 124 11.69 -0.91 -3.80
CA ASP A 124 10.34 -0.64 -4.33
C ASP A 124 9.52 0.38 -3.55
N THR A 125 9.53 0.30 -2.22
CA THR A 125 8.74 1.21 -1.39
C THR A 125 9.28 2.63 -1.48
N GLY A 126 10.60 2.78 -1.50
CA GLY A 126 11.23 4.09 -1.65
C GLY A 126 10.93 4.71 -3.01
N SER A 127 11.08 3.95 -4.09
CA SER A 127 10.76 4.41 -5.44
C SER A 127 9.31 4.88 -5.57
N ALA A 128 8.37 4.06 -5.08
CA ALA A 128 6.95 4.37 -5.16
C ALA A 128 6.55 5.55 -4.25
N ALA A 129 7.18 5.69 -3.07
CA ALA A 129 6.96 6.84 -2.18
C ALA A 129 7.49 8.15 -2.79
N ILE A 130 8.68 8.12 -3.40
CA ILE A 130 9.26 9.25 -4.12
C ILE A 130 8.32 9.72 -5.23
N GLU A 131 7.88 8.80 -6.10
CA GLU A 131 6.96 9.14 -7.19
C GLU A 131 5.60 9.63 -6.66
N GLY A 132 5.09 9.06 -5.59
CA GLY A 132 3.84 9.51 -4.96
C GLY A 132 3.93 10.90 -4.36
N CYS A 133 5.10 11.33 -3.91
CA CYS A 133 5.30 12.62 -3.24
C CYS A 133 5.95 13.70 -4.12
N ARG A 134 6.46 13.37 -5.31
CA ARG A 134 7.25 14.33 -6.12
C ARG A 134 6.48 15.58 -6.56
N ARG A 135 5.15 15.53 -6.57
CA ARG A 135 4.25 16.64 -6.95
C ARG A 135 3.58 17.30 -5.76
N CYS A 136 4.00 16.95 -4.56
CA CYS A 136 3.39 17.46 -3.33
C CYS A 136 4.12 18.73 -2.87
N ASP A 137 3.37 19.78 -2.57
CA ASP A 137 3.90 21.08 -2.16
C ASP A 137 4.15 21.17 -0.63
N ASN A 138 3.52 20.27 0.13
CA ASN A 138 3.56 20.28 1.59
C ASN A 138 4.38 19.13 2.20
N ILE A 139 5.10 18.39 1.36
CA ILE A 139 5.85 17.20 1.75
C ILE A 139 7.28 17.29 1.24
N ASP A 140 8.26 17.25 2.14
CA ASP A 140 9.64 16.92 1.81
C ASP A 140 9.88 15.44 2.11
N ILE A 141 10.53 14.69 1.22
CA ILE A 141 10.77 13.26 1.42
C ILE A 141 12.26 12.93 1.40
N PHE A 142 12.71 12.27 2.45
CA PHE A 142 14.07 11.77 2.64
C PHE A 142 14.06 10.24 2.62
N ILE A 143 14.70 9.65 1.61
CA ILE A 143 14.82 8.20 1.48
C ILE A 143 16.27 7.78 1.70
N LEU A 144 16.45 6.95 2.72
CA LEU A 144 17.74 6.37 3.09
C LEU A 144 17.87 4.96 2.50
N HIS A 145 18.97 4.68 1.84
CA HIS A 145 19.24 3.36 1.31
C HIS A 145 20.72 2.98 1.49
N PRO A 146 21.04 1.68 1.63
CA PRO A 146 22.43 1.26 1.77
C PRO A 146 23.19 1.43 0.46
N HIS A 147 24.37 2.07 0.53
CA HIS A 147 25.23 2.34 -0.64
C HIS A 147 25.62 1.01 -1.31
N ASN A 148 25.44 0.91 -2.63
CA ASN A 148 25.73 -0.26 -3.45
C ASN A 148 25.06 -1.58 -3.00
N ARG A 149 23.96 -1.52 -2.24
CA ARG A 149 23.22 -2.71 -1.77
C ARG A 149 21.73 -2.71 -2.17
N VAL A 150 21.37 -1.84 -3.08
CA VAL A 150 20.07 -1.80 -3.77
C VAL A 150 20.33 -2.14 -5.23
N SER A 151 19.38 -2.82 -5.89
CA SER A 151 19.53 -3.14 -7.32
C SER A 151 19.68 -1.87 -8.15
N ASP A 152 20.43 -1.94 -9.24
CA ASP A 152 20.69 -0.78 -10.11
C ASP A 152 19.40 -0.15 -10.66
N VAL A 153 18.41 -0.99 -10.99
CA VAL A 153 17.11 -0.51 -11.48
C VAL A 153 16.39 0.30 -10.39
N GLN A 154 16.26 -0.25 -9.19
CA GLN A 154 15.59 0.42 -8.08
C GLN A 154 16.33 1.68 -7.64
N ARG A 155 17.66 1.63 -7.60
CA ARG A 155 18.47 2.82 -7.32
C ARG A 155 18.20 3.93 -8.34
N ARG A 156 18.18 3.62 -9.64
CA ARG A 156 17.87 4.59 -10.69
C ARG A 156 16.47 5.14 -10.58
N GLN A 157 15.48 4.29 -10.30
CA GLN A 157 14.10 4.74 -10.08
C GLN A 157 13.98 5.79 -8.97
N MET A 158 14.81 5.68 -7.91
CA MET A 158 14.82 6.67 -6.83
C MET A 158 15.64 7.92 -7.19
N THR A 159 16.85 7.75 -7.73
CA THR A 159 17.83 8.83 -7.86
C THR A 159 17.68 9.66 -9.14
N THR A 160 16.88 9.24 -10.10
CA THR A 160 16.61 10.01 -11.34
C THR A 160 15.39 10.91 -11.25
N VAL A 161 14.62 10.83 -10.17
CA VAL A 161 13.52 11.76 -9.91
C VAL A 161 14.12 13.06 -9.38
N MET A 162 14.08 14.10 -10.22
CA MET A 162 14.58 15.42 -9.90
C MET A 162 13.41 16.33 -9.51
N ALA A 163 13.27 16.59 -8.23
CA ALA A 163 12.32 17.55 -7.67
C ALA A 163 12.89 18.13 -6.37
N ASP A 164 12.56 19.38 -6.06
CA ASP A 164 13.18 20.12 -4.95
C ASP A 164 12.85 19.52 -3.57
N ASN A 165 11.74 18.79 -3.48
CA ASN A 165 11.27 18.14 -2.26
C ASN A 165 11.76 16.68 -2.11
N ILE A 166 12.59 16.16 -3.03
CA ILE A 166 13.05 14.76 -3.02
C ILE A 166 14.53 14.69 -2.64
N HIS A 167 14.83 13.97 -1.58
CA HIS A 167 16.17 13.79 -1.05
C HIS A 167 16.51 12.31 -0.90
N ASN A 168 17.51 11.83 -1.67
CA ASN A 168 18.00 10.46 -1.58
C ASN A 168 19.36 10.44 -0.87
N LEU A 169 19.46 9.62 0.18
CA LEU A 169 20.68 9.51 0.99
C LEU A 169 21.21 8.08 0.93
N ALA A 170 22.35 7.89 0.29
CA ALA A 170 23.06 6.62 0.27
C ALA A 170 23.99 6.53 1.47
N LEU A 171 23.76 5.58 2.36
CA LEU A 171 24.54 5.36 3.60
C LEU A 171 25.57 4.26 3.41
N HIS A 172 26.78 4.50 3.87
CA HIS A 172 27.80 3.45 3.99
C HIS A 172 27.47 2.54 5.17
N GLY A 173 26.66 1.50 4.91
CA GLY A 173 26.14 0.58 5.91
C GLY A 173 25.24 -0.47 5.27
N ASN A 174 24.43 -1.10 6.08
CA ASN A 174 23.39 -2.04 5.65
C ASN A 174 21.98 -1.44 5.80
N PHE A 175 20.95 -2.23 5.52
CA PHE A 175 19.57 -1.78 5.62
C PHE A 175 19.15 -1.49 7.07
N ASP A 176 19.68 -2.26 8.03
CA ASP A 176 19.37 -2.06 9.44
C ASP A 176 19.96 -0.74 9.95
N ASP A 177 21.16 -0.34 9.47
CA ASP A 177 21.73 0.97 9.78
C ASP A 177 20.85 2.11 9.30
N CYS A 178 20.29 2.01 8.08
CA CYS A 178 19.33 2.97 7.57
C CYS A 178 18.06 3.03 8.43
N GLN A 179 17.51 1.86 8.81
CA GLN A 179 16.34 1.78 9.68
C GLN A 179 16.60 2.36 11.08
N ASN A 180 17.76 2.08 11.66
CA ASN A 180 18.13 2.60 12.99
C ASN A 180 18.24 4.12 12.97
N MET A 181 18.81 4.70 11.90
CA MET A 181 18.86 6.15 11.72
C MET A 181 17.45 6.75 11.63
N VAL A 182 16.56 6.14 10.84
CA VAL A 182 15.15 6.59 10.77
C VAL A 182 14.48 6.51 12.14
N LYS A 183 14.62 5.39 12.87
CA LYS A 183 14.05 5.25 14.22
C LYS A 183 14.59 6.30 15.20
N ALA A 184 15.89 6.57 15.17
CA ALA A 184 16.51 7.60 16.00
C ALA A 184 15.97 9.00 15.68
N SER A 185 15.76 9.31 14.39
CA SER A 185 15.17 10.58 13.94
C SER A 185 13.72 10.74 14.39
N PHE A 186 12.94 9.67 14.45
CA PHE A 186 11.59 9.72 15.00
C PHE A 186 11.57 9.90 16.52
N ALA A 187 12.56 9.34 17.23
CA ALA A 187 12.68 9.47 18.68
C ALA A 187 13.10 10.89 19.09
N ASP A 188 13.93 11.55 18.30
CA ASP A 188 14.36 12.93 18.53
C ASP A 188 14.18 13.74 17.24
N GLN A 189 13.19 14.62 17.22
CA GLN A 189 12.85 15.48 16.10
C GLN A 189 13.33 16.94 16.28
N SER A 190 14.18 17.20 17.27
CA SER A 190 14.70 18.55 17.61
C SER A 190 15.49 19.21 16.46
N PHE A 191 15.97 18.42 15.49
CA PHE A 191 16.67 18.92 14.31
C PHE A 191 15.76 19.49 13.22
N LEU A 192 14.45 19.27 13.31
CA LEU A 192 13.50 19.77 12.33
C LEU A 192 13.24 21.28 12.54
N PRO A 193 12.99 22.04 11.45
CA PRO A 193 12.51 23.39 11.56
C PRO A 193 11.16 23.48 12.30
N ASP A 194 10.91 24.60 12.95
CA ASP A 194 9.65 24.85 13.65
C ASP A 194 8.43 24.61 12.75
N GLY A 195 7.43 23.93 13.31
CA GLY A 195 6.20 23.59 12.61
C GLY A 195 6.29 22.39 11.64
N ARG A 196 7.44 21.72 11.55
CA ARG A 196 7.61 20.47 10.82
C ARG A 196 7.58 19.27 11.76
N GLN A 197 7.07 18.13 11.26
CA GLN A 197 7.11 16.85 11.96
C GLN A 197 7.45 15.72 11.00
N LEU A 198 8.06 14.65 11.51
CA LEU A 198 8.28 13.44 10.75
C LEU A 198 7.01 12.63 10.60
N VAL A 199 6.80 12.11 9.40
CA VAL A 199 5.72 11.17 9.08
C VAL A 199 6.32 9.95 8.37
N ALA A 200 5.86 8.76 8.75
CA ALA A 200 6.26 7.53 8.08
C ALA A 200 5.27 7.16 6.96
N VAL A 201 5.82 6.76 5.82
CA VAL A 201 5.06 6.13 4.73
C VAL A 201 5.41 4.64 4.73
N ASN A 202 4.63 3.85 5.44
CA ASN A 202 4.88 2.42 5.63
C ASN A 202 3.67 1.57 5.20
N SER A 203 3.84 0.25 5.18
CA SER A 203 2.81 -0.71 4.76
C SER A 203 1.58 -0.77 5.66
N ILE A 204 1.66 -0.21 6.87
CA ILE A 204 0.59 -0.25 7.87
C ILE A 204 -0.40 0.91 7.77
N ASN A 205 -0.12 1.91 6.93
CA ASN A 205 -1.04 3.04 6.76
C ASN A 205 -2.38 2.57 6.18
N TRP A 206 -3.50 2.90 6.86
CA TRP A 206 -4.83 2.47 6.45
C TRP A 206 -5.21 2.93 5.03
N ALA A 207 -4.83 4.15 4.63
CA ALA A 207 -5.14 4.63 3.28
C ALA A 207 -4.50 3.77 2.18
N ARG A 208 -3.38 3.09 2.47
CA ARG A 208 -2.78 2.12 1.55
C ARG A 208 -3.65 0.87 1.39
N ILE A 209 -4.20 0.36 2.48
CA ILE A 209 -5.12 -0.79 2.45
C ILE A 209 -6.38 -0.42 1.67
N MET A 210 -6.97 0.75 1.97
CA MET A 210 -8.17 1.24 1.29
C MET A 210 -7.99 1.31 -0.24
N ALA A 211 -6.87 1.85 -0.70
CA ALA A 211 -6.58 1.92 -2.14
C ALA A 211 -6.43 0.53 -2.80
N GLN A 212 -5.95 -0.46 -2.05
CA GLN A 212 -5.78 -1.82 -2.53
C GLN A 212 -7.10 -2.61 -2.60
N ILE A 213 -8.11 -2.26 -1.80
CA ILE A 213 -9.45 -2.90 -1.89
C ILE A 213 -10.03 -2.77 -3.31
N VAL A 214 -9.78 -1.66 -3.98
CA VAL A 214 -10.38 -1.31 -5.28
C VAL A 214 -10.08 -2.36 -6.35
N TYR A 215 -8.84 -2.80 -6.49
CA TYR A 215 -8.49 -3.73 -7.57
C TYR A 215 -9.06 -5.14 -7.37
N TYR A 216 -9.45 -5.54 -6.16
CA TYR A 216 -10.20 -6.79 -5.95
C TYR A 216 -11.61 -6.69 -6.52
N PHE A 217 -12.31 -5.57 -6.26
CA PHE A 217 -13.60 -5.30 -6.90
C PHE A 217 -13.46 -5.21 -8.42
N TRP A 218 -12.43 -4.48 -8.90
CA TRP A 218 -12.16 -4.35 -10.32
C TRP A 218 -11.99 -5.70 -11.02
N ALA A 219 -11.13 -6.56 -10.48
CA ALA A 219 -10.88 -7.88 -11.04
C ALA A 219 -12.15 -8.75 -11.05
N ALA A 220 -12.86 -8.81 -9.92
CA ALA A 220 -14.07 -9.61 -9.84
C ALA A 220 -15.16 -9.14 -10.81
N LEU A 221 -15.41 -7.82 -10.91
CA LEU A 221 -16.38 -7.25 -11.85
C LEU A 221 -15.97 -7.51 -13.30
N SER A 222 -14.70 -7.39 -13.65
CA SER A 222 -14.18 -7.69 -14.98
C SER A 222 -14.36 -9.15 -15.38
N LEU A 223 -14.45 -10.06 -14.42
CA LEU A 223 -14.63 -11.51 -14.62
C LEU A 223 -16.08 -11.98 -14.43
N GLY A 224 -17.03 -11.05 -14.34
CA GLY A 224 -18.46 -11.36 -14.26
C GLY A 224 -19.00 -11.45 -12.83
N GLY A 225 -18.26 -10.96 -11.84
CA GLY A 225 -18.81 -10.75 -10.50
C GLY A 225 -19.95 -9.71 -10.51
N PRO A 226 -20.88 -9.78 -9.57
CA PRO A 226 -20.95 -10.70 -8.46
C PRO A 226 -21.61 -12.06 -8.80
N ALA A 227 -22.06 -12.29 -10.03
CA ALA A 227 -22.70 -13.56 -10.44
C ALA A 227 -21.69 -14.74 -10.43
N ARG A 228 -20.40 -14.44 -10.46
CA ARG A 228 -19.32 -15.42 -10.39
C ARG A 228 -18.45 -15.12 -9.18
N LYS A 229 -18.08 -16.17 -8.45
CA LYS A 229 -17.06 -16.08 -7.41
C LYS A 229 -15.65 -16.14 -8.02
N VAL A 230 -14.73 -15.43 -7.40
CA VAL A 230 -13.33 -15.33 -7.83
C VAL A 230 -12.42 -15.72 -6.68
N SER A 231 -11.40 -16.52 -6.96
CA SER A 231 -10.30 -16.79 -6.03
C SER A 231 -9.10 -15.95 -6.41
N PHE A 232 -8.34 -15.49 -5.41
CA PHE A 232 -7.14 -14.70 -5.62
C PHE A 232 -5.93 -15.39 -5.01
N SER A 233 -4.87 -15.61 -5.81
CA SER A 233 -3.56 -16.00 -5.32
C SER A 233 -2.69 -14.74 -5.26
N VAL A 234 -2.26 -14.38 -4.05
CA VAL A 234 -1.66 -13.08 -3.76
C VAL A 234 -0.23 -13.27 -3.26
N PRO A 235 0.80 -12.86 -4.03
CA PRO A 235 2.14 -12.71 -3.52
C PRO A 235 2.13 -11.66 -2.41
N THR A 236 2.25 -12.11 -1.16
CA THR A 236 2.09 -11.22 -0.02
C THR A 236 3.22 -11.44 1.00
N GLY A 237 3.74 -10.33 1.52
CA GLY A 237 4.75 -10.34 2.57
C GLY A 237 4.23 -9.64 3.83
N ASN A 238 3.97 -8.33 3.75
CA ASN A 238 3.43 -7.53 4.86
C ASN A 238 1.94 -7.75 5.13
N PHE A 239 1.30 -8.69 4.47
CA PHE A 239 -0.12 -9.01 4.56
C PHE A 239 -1.10 -7.93 4.09
N GLY A 240 -0.62 -6.73 3.72
CA GLY A 240 -1.47 -5.61 3.36
C GLY A 240 -2.35 -5.87 2.13
N ASP A 241 -1.77 -6.45 1.10
CA ASP A 241 -2.46 -6.74 -0.16
C ASP A 241 -3.59 -7.75 0.05
N ILE A 242 -3.27 -8.96 0.54
CA ILE A 242 -4.29 -10.00 0.76
C ILE A 242 -5.32 -9.59 1.83
N PHE A 243 -4.94 -8.77 2.81
CA PHE A 243 -5.87 -8.19 3.77
C PHE A 243 -6.88 -7.27 3.10
N ALA A 244 -6.47 -6.51 2.09
CA ALA A 244 -7.40 -5.72 1.27
C ALA A 244 -8.41 -6.62 0.53
N GLY A 245 -7.98 -7.78 0.03
CA GLY A 245 -8.87 -8.81 -0.52
C GLY A 245 -9.84 -9.39 0.51
N TYR A 246 -9.35 -9.63 1.73
CA TYR A 246 -10.19 -10.07 2.84
C TYR A 246 -11.26 -9.01 3.20
N LEU A 247 -10.89 -7.75 3.24
CA LEU A 247 -11.84 -6.66 3.46
C LEU A 247 -12.84 -6.53 2.32
N ALA A 248 -12.42 -6.66 1.06
CA ALA A 248 -13.32 -6.67 -0.09
C ALA A 248 -14.39 -7.79 0.05
N HIS A 249 -13.97 -8.99 0.50
CA HIS A 249 -14.90 -10.07 0.81
C HIS A 249 -15.88 -9.67 1.91
N LYS A 250 -15.38 -9.12 3.01
CA LYS A 250 -16.25 -8.65 4.11
C LYS A 250 -17.18 -7.51 3.70
N MET A 251 -16.81 -6.71 2.71
CA MET A 251 -17.65 -5.64 2.14
C MET A 251 -18.72 -6.15 1.17
N GLY A 252 -18.78 -7.47 0.91
CA GLY A 252 -19.80 -8.10 0.08
C GLY A 252 -19.31 -8.64 -1.27
N LEU A 253 -18.04 -8.47 -1.62
CA LEU A 253 -17.50 -9.06 -2.85
C LEU A 253 -17.49 -10.59 -2.75
N PRO A 254 -18.03 -11.34 -3.74
CA PRO A 254 -18.10 -12.80 -3.70
C PRO A 254 -16.73 -13.45 -3.98
N VAL A 255 -15.83 -13.35 -3.03
CA VAL A 255 -14.53 -14.02 -3.06
C VAL A 255 -14.73 -15.46 -2.59
N GLU A 256 -14.28 -16.43 -3.38
CA GLU A 256 -14.33 -17.85 -3.01
C GLU A 256 -13.16 -18.23 -2.11
N GLN A 257 -11.95 -17.83 -2.48
CA GLN A 257 -10.75 -18.17 -1.73
C GLN A 257 -9.67 -17.08 -1.89
N LEU A 258 -8.94 -16.84 -0.81
CA LEU A 258 -7.71 -16.06 -0.79
C LEU A 258 -6.53 -16.98 -0.49
N VAL A 259 -5.58 -17.05 -1.40
CA VAL A 259 -4.40 -17.91 -1.29
C VAL A 259 -3.17 -17.04 -1.08
N ILE A 260 -2.45 -17.27 0.01
CA ILE A 260 -1.16 -16.63 0.28
C ILE A 260 -0.09 -17.30 -0.56
N ALA A 261 0.58 -16.53 -1.42
CA ALA A 261 1.77 -16.97 -2.13
C ALA A 261 3.01 -16.34 -1.47
N THR A 262 3.97 -17.18 -1.08
CA THR A 262 5.24 -16.76 -0.46
C THR A 262 6.43 -17.24 -1.29
N ASN A 263 7.58 -16.59 -1.11
CA ASN A 263 8.88 -17.16 -1.49
C ASN A 263 9.49 -17.92 -0.30
N GLN A 264 10.81 -18.15 -0.30
CA GLN A 264 11.52 -18.84 0.79
C GLN A 264 11.40 -18.10 2.15
N ASN A 265 11.09 -16.79 2.12
CA ASN A 265 10.78 -16.02 3.32
C ASN A 265 9.29 -16.23 3.66
N ASP A 266 8.99 -17.37 4.27
CA ASP A 266 7.67 -18.01 4.31
C ASP A 266 6.91 -17.82 5.64
N ILE A 267 7.17 -16.75 6.39
CA ILE A 267 6.59 -16.53 7.72
C ILE A 267 5.05 -16.69 7.74
N LEU A 268 4.35 -16.16 6.73
CA LEU A 268 2.88 -16.28 6.66
C LEU A 268 2.42 -17.71 6.42
N HIS A 269 3.11 -18.45 5.57
CA HIS A 269 2.82 -19.87 5.35
C HIS A 269 2.98 -20.68 6.66
N ARG A 270 4.10 -20.50 7.34
CA ARG A 270 4.38 -21.18 8.63
C ARG A 270 3.38 -20.79 9.71
N CYS A 271 3.09 -19.49 9.78
CA CYS A 271 2.13 -18.98 10.74
C CYS A 271 0.75 -19.65 10.59
N ILE A 272 0.22 -19.70 9.36
CA ILE A 272 -1.12 -20.27 9.11
C ILE A 272 -1.12 -21.78 9.17
N SER A 273 -0.04 -22.45 8.69
CA SER A 273 -0.01 -23.91 8.62
C SER A 273 0.35 -24.59 9.95
N THR A 274 1.22 -23.95 10.75
CA THR A 274 1.82 -24.58 11.93
C THR A 274 1.85 -23.67 13.17
N ASN A 275 1.27 -22.48 13.08
CA ASN A 275 1.31 -21.46 14.14
C ASN A 275 2.77 -21.06 14.53
N ASP A 276 3.70 -21.14 13.57
CA ASP A 276 5.11 -20.77 13.76
C ASP A 276 5.33 -19.31 13.31
N HIS A 277 5.46 -18.40 14.27
CA HIS A 277 5.74 -16.97 14.08
C HIS A 277 7.23 -16.63 14.25
N SER A 278 8.11 -17.63 14.37
CA SER A 278 9.54 -17.37 14.58
C SER A 278 10.18 -16.65 13.40
N THR A 279 11.00 -15.64 13.69
CA THR A 279 11.82 -14.98 12.67
C THR A 279 12.94 -15.92 12.21
N ARG A 280 13.27 -15.89 10.92
CA ARG A 280 14.36 -16.64 10.31
C ARG A 280 15.32 -15.69 9.61
N PRO A 281 16.56 -16.09 9.31
CA PRO A 281 17.44 -15.31 8.45
C PRO A 281 16.79 -15.04 7.09
N LEU A 282 17.04 -13.86 6.53
CA LEU A 282 16.54 -13.48 5.21
C LEU A 282 17.23 -14.32 4.13
N GLU A 283 16.42 -14.92 3.25
CA GLU A 283 16.90 -15.63 2.07
C GLU A 283 16.64 -14.84 0.80
N GLN A 284 17.67 -14.72 -0.05
CA GLN A 284 17.56 -14.03 -1.34
C GLN A 284 16.76 -14.86 -2.34
N SER A 285 15.87 -14.24 -3.08
CA SER A 285 15.05 -14.86 -4.12
C SER A 285 14.90 -13.93 -5.33
N LEU A 286 14.25 -14.40 -6.38
CA LEU A 286 13.92 -13.59 -7.56
C LEU A 286 12.80 -12.54 -7.29
N ALA A 287 12.21 -12.57 -6.11
CA ALA A 287 11.14 -11.64 -5.71
C ALA A 287 11.56 -10.76 -4.50
N PRO A 288 12.50 -9.82 -4.67
CA PRO A 288 13.03 -9.01 -3.58
C PRO A 288 11.98 -8.13 -2.90
N SER A 289 10.89 -7.80 -3.57
CA SER A 289 9.75 -7.06 -2.99
C SER A 289 9.08 -7.79 -1.83
N MET A 290 9.28 -9.12 -1.74
CA MET A 290 8.70 -10.00 -0.72
C MET A 290 9.75 -10.54 0.27
N TYR A 291 10.84 -9.81 0.50
CA TYR A 291 11.82 -10.07 1.56
C TYR A 291 11.29 -9.63 2.92
N ILE A 292 10.30 -10.34 3.41
CA ILE A 292 9.57 -9.96 4.62
C ILE A 292 9.75 -11.02 5.69
N MET A 293 10.30 -10.60 6.82
CA MET A 293 10.59 -11.45 7.99
C MET A 293 9.54 -11.31 9.10
N ILE A 294 8.78 -10.19 9.10
CA ILE A 294 7.69 -9.90 10.02
C ILE A 294 6.55 -9.29 9.22
N SER A 295 5.37 -9.89 9.32
CA SER A 295 4.19 -9.48 8.55
C SER A 295 3.35 -8.45 9.30
N SER A 296 3.62 -7.17 9.07
CA SER A 296 3.10 -6.08 9.90
C SER A 296 1.57 -5.93 9.92
N ASN A 297 0.86 -6.33 8.84
CA ASN A 297 -0.60 -6.18 8.80
C ASN A 297 -1.35 -7.44 9.25
N PHE A 298 -0.66 -8.51 9.58
CA PHE A 298 -1.29 -9.76 10.02
C PHE A 298 -2.08 -9.57 11.32
N GLU A 299 -1.62 -8.69 12.20
CA GLU A 299 -2.33 -8.36 13.43
C GLU A 299 -3.73 -7.77 13.19
N ARG A 300 -3.98 -7.10 12.05
CA ARG A 300 -5.34 -6.64 11.69
C ARG A 300 -6.30 -7.79 11.46
N LEU A 301 -5.83 -8.88 10.85
CA LEU A 301 -6.63 -10.10 10.70
C LEU A 301 -6.88 -10.75 12.07
N LEU A 302 -5.86 -10.84 12.92
CA LEU A 302 -6.00 -11.40 14.26
C LEU A 302 -7.00 -10.59 15.10
N PHE A 303 -6.92 -9.25 15.04
CA PHE A 303 -7.87 -8.38 15.71
C PHE A 303 -9.31 -8.65 15.26
N ASP A 304 -9.54 -8.74 13.95
CA ASP A 304 -10.88 -8.98 13.38
C ASP A 304 -11.43 -10.37 13.72
N GLN A 305 -10.56 -11.40 13.79
CA GLN A 305 -10.98 -12.79 14.02
C GLN A 305 -11.13 -13.14 15.50
N ILE A 306 -10.30 -12.60 16.37
CA ILE A 306 -10.24 -13.01 17.78
C ILE A 306 -10.38 -11.84 18.75
N GLY A 307 -10.56 -10.60 18.26
CA GLY A 307 -10.74 -9.42 19.10
C GLY A 307 -9.49 -9.00 19.89
N ARG A 308 -8.32 -9.54 19.57
CA ARG A 308 -7.02 -9.22 20.19
C ARG A 308 -5.92 -9.25 19.15
N ALA A 309 -5.06 -8.24 19.17
CA ALA A 309 -3.95 -8.11 18.22
C ALA A 309 -2.58 -8.07 18.89
N HIS A 310 -2.49 -8.31 20.20
CA HIS A 310 -1.21 -8.41 20.86
C HIS A 310 -0.67 -9.84 20.73
N VAL A 311 0.32 -9.99 19.89
CA VAL A 311 1.16 -11.19 19.76
C VAL A 311 2.52 -10.88 20.34
#